data_0da550809cc2cecebca41caa7199b2d1
#
_entry.id   0da550809cc2cecebca41caa7199b2d1
#
_cell.length_a   1.000
_cell.length_b   1.000
_cell.length_c   1.000
_cell.angle_alpha   90.00
_cell.angle_beta   90.00
_cell.angle_gamma   90.00
#
_symmetry.space_group_name_H-M   'P 1'
#
loop_
_entity.id
_entity.type
_entity.pdbx_description
1 polymer ?
#
loop_
_entity_poly.entity_id
_entity_poly.type
_entity_poly.pdbx_seq_one_letter_code
_entity_poly.pdbx_strand_id
1 'polypeptide(L)'
;PVLDEVCRDPEHARIDPWITVGASVAVGNVSELALAASCGAKAEVRGCIPIHNAFALDKLERAGAAGVWLSPELTLAEIQSLAPRANVPVGIIVSGRPRVMTSEHCVLKAANRCIHDCARCALRRRMISLRDRDGRLLPVRTDLNGRSRIYDAVPLDLTPQVGELIEAG
;
A
#
# COMPACT_ATOMS: atom_id res chain seq x y z
N PRO A 1 10.91 5.44 -6.40
CA PRO A 1 10.36 4.09 -6.46
C PRO A 1 9.26 3.89 -5.42
N VAL A 2 8.34 2.93 -5.70
CA VAL A 2 7.33 2.47 -4.75
C VAL A 2 7.71 1.05 -4.37
N LEU A 3 7.99 0.85 -3.09
CA LEU A 3 8.38 -0.45 -2.56
C LEU A 3 7.16 -1.25 -2.13
N ASP A 4 7.32 -2.56 -2.02
CA ASP A 4 6.22 -3.44 -1.61
C ASP A 4 6.03 -3.40 -0.08
N GLU A 5 4.82 -3.67 0.37
CA GLU A 5 4.53 -3.80 1.81
C GLU A 5 5.11 -5.07 2.44
N VAL A 6 5.37 -6.06 1.63
CA VAL A 6 5.99 -7.31 2.06
C VAL A 6 7.33 -7.45 1.36
N CYS A 7 8.39 -7.52 2.16
CA CYS A 7 9.74 -7.80 1.72
C CYS A 7 10.23 -9.06 2.44
N ARG A 8 10.56 -10.10 1.67
CA ARG A 8 11.17 -11.31 2.21
C ARG A 8 12.66 -11.13 2.31
N ASP A 9 13.30 -11.80 3.24
CA ASP A 9 14.76 -11.74 3.45
C ASP A 9 15.58 -11.82 2.13
N PRO A 10 15.36 -12.76 1.21
CA PRO A 10 16.11 -12.81 -0.05
C PRO A 10 15.83 -11.64 -1.01
N GLU A 11 14.79 -10.84 -0.76
CA GLU A 11 14.42 -9.72 -1.64
C GLU A 11 15.12 -8.42 -1.26
N HIS A 12 15.67 -8.32 -0.04
CA HIS A 12 16.41 -7.15 0.45
C HIS A 12 17.57 -6.78 -0.47
N ALA A 13 18.35 -7.74 -0.92
CA ALA A 13 19.46 -7.48 -1.85
C ALA A 13 19.05 -6.75 -3.14
N ARG A 14 17.79 -6.87 -3.54
CA ARG A 14 17.22 -6.22 -4.74
C ARG A 14 16.49 -4.92 -4.41
N ILE A 15 15.89 -4.83 -3.22
CA ILE A 15 15.02 -3.72 -2.82
C ILE A 15 15.81 -2.61 -2.14
N ASP A 16 16.67 -2.96 -1.18
CA ASP A 16 17.43 -2.01 -0.37
C ASP A 16 18.30 -1.03 -1.19
N PRO A 17 18.91 -1.41 -2.34
CA PRO A 17 19.65 -0.47 -3.18
C PRO A 17 18.81 0.71 -3.73
N TRP A 18 17.49 0.63 -3.68
CA TRP A 18 16.61 1.75 -4.04
C TRP A 18 16.46 2.78 -2.91
N ILE A 19 16.85 2.41 -1.68
CA ILE A 19 16.80 3.27 -0.51
C ILE A 19 18.20 3.84 -0.31
N THR A 20 18.47 4.96 -0.94
CA THR A 20 19.80 5.61 -0.93
C THR A 20 19.70 7.05 -0.46
N VAL A 21 20.82 7.63 -0.06
CA VAL A 21 20.91 9.03 0.38
C VAL A 21 20.24 9.97 -0.61
N GLY A 22 19.31 10.79 -0.12
CA GLY A 22 18.58 11.79 -0.90
C GLY A 22 17.52 11.24 -1.86
N ALA A 23 17.39 9.92 -2.00
CA ALA A 23 16.34 9.34 -2.82
C ALA A 23 14.97 9.57 -2.20
N SER A 24 13.95 9.80 -3.03
CA SER A 24 12.53 9.78 -2.61
C SER A 24 11.97 8.39 -2.87
N VAL A 25 11.50 7.72 -1.81
CA VAL A 25 10.97 6.35 -1.88
C VAL A 25 9.62 6.28 -1.18
N ALA A 26 8.70 5.51 -1.75
CA ALA A 26 7.44 5.19 -1.09
C ALA A 26 7.57 3.80 -0.44
N VAL A 27 7.48 3.75 0.89
CA VAL A 27 7.69 2.54 1.70
C VAL A 27 6.38 1.96 2.17
N GLY A 28 6.31 0.64 2.22
CA GLY A 28 5.11 -0.10 2.60
C GLY A 28 5.20 -0.77 3.98
N ASN A 29 6.35 -0.71 4.66
CA ASN A 29 6.55 -1.28 5.97
C ASN A 29 7.53 -0.45 6.82
N VAL A 30 7.51 -0.70 8.14
CA VAL A 30 8.32 0.07 9.10
C VAL A 30 9.81 -0.23 9.02
N SER A 31 10.20 -1.41 8.53
CA SER A 31 11.63 -1.77 8.38
C SER A 31 12.27 -0.95 7.27
N GLU A 32 11.57 -0.77 6.15
CA GLU A 32 12.03 0.10 5.04
C GLU A 32 12.06 1.57 5.46
N LEU A 33 11.08 2.03 6.28
CA LEU A 33 11.12 3.38 6.85
C LEU A 33 12.36 3.57 7.71
N ALA A 34 12.66 2.62 8.60
CA ALA A 34 13.84 2.69 9.46
C ALA A 34 15.14 2.69 8.65
N LEU A 35 15.22 1.86 7.59
CA LEU A 35 16.36 1.86 6.68
C LEU A 35 16.48 3.19 5.95
N ALA A 36 15.38 3.75 5.44
CA ALA A 36 15.38 5.05 4.77
C ALA A 36 15.87 6.16 5.69
N ALA A 37 15.39 6.20 6.93
CA ALA A 37 15.83 7.16 7.93
C ALA A 37 17.33 7.03 8.23
N SER A 38 17.84 5.80 8.36
CA SER A 38 19.27 5.54 8.62
C SER A 38 20.18 5.92 7.45
N CYS A 39 19.69 5.83 6.22
CA CYS A 39 20.43 6.18 5.00
C CYS A 39 20.27 7.65 4.57
N GLY A 40 19.38 8.42 5.21
CA GLY A 40 19.08 9.78 4.77
C GLY A 40 18.24 9.86 3.48
N ALA A 41 17.45 8.83 3.17
CA ALA A 41 16.46 8.85 2.12
C ALA A 41 15.16 9.54 2.58
N LYS A 42 14.42 10.13 1.64
CA LYS A 42 13.11 10.74 1.93
C LYS A 42 12.02 9.69 1.72
N ALA A 43 11.49 9.15 2.82
CA ALA A 43 10.49 8.09 2.77
C ALA A 43 9.07 8.64 2.94
N GLU A 44 8.19 8.34 1.96
CA GLU A 44 6.75 8.47 2.12
C GLU A 44 6.16 7.14 2.55
N VAL A 45 5.44 7.15 3.67
CA VAL A 45 4.77 5.95 4.20
C VAL A 45 3.45 5.74 3.46
N ARG A 46 3.26 4.56 2.86
CA ARG A 46 2.09 4.25 2.03
C ARG A 46 1.46 2.89 2.35
N GLY A 47 0.27 2.74 1.85
CA GLY A 47 -0.39 1.45 1.61
C GLY A 47 -0.89 0.75 2.85
N CYS A 48 -0.19 -0.29 3.24
CA CYS A 48 -0.63 -1.22 4.27
C CYS A 48 -0.24 -0.82 5.69
N ILE A 49 0.47 0.31 5.90
CA ILE A 49 0.65 0.84 7.24
C ILE A 49 -0.60 1.66 7.58
N PRO A 50 -1.49 1.15 8.45
CA PRO A 50 -2.76 1.82 8.73
C PRO A 50 -2.54 3.05 9.60
N ILE A 51 -2.83 4.24 9.05
CA ILE A 51 -2.76 5.51 9.79
C ILE A 51 -4.18 5.96 10.02
N HIS A 52 -4.71 5.67 11.22
CA HIS A 52 -6.10 5.95 11.60
C HIS A 52 -6.20 6.98 12.73
N ASN A 53 -5.09 7.40 13.32
CA ASN A 53 -5.09 8.34 14.46
C ASN A 53 -3.80 9.11 14.58
N ALA A 54 -3.84 10.18 15.36
CA ALA A 54 -2.69 11.09 15.57
C ALA A 54 -1.49 10.39 16.24
N PHE A 55 -1.72 9.35 17.04
CA PHE A 55 -0.62 8.61 17.67
C PHE A 55 0.19 7.83 16.64
N ALA A 56 -0.47 7.13 15.71
CA ALA A 56 0.21 6.44 14.61
C ALA A 56 0.98 7.43 13.73
N LEU A 57 0.36 8.58 13.41
CA LEU A 57 0.97 9.67 12.66
C LEU A 57 2.27 10.17 13.33
N ASP A 58 2.20 10.58 14.61
CA ASP A 58 3.35 11.05 15.38
C ASP A 58 4.48 10.00 15.41
N LYS A 59 4.15 8.73 15.56
CA LYS A 59 5.14 7.64 15.59
C LYS A 59 5.88 7.49 14.28
N LEU A 60 5.19 7.60 13.15
CA LEU A 60 5.80 7.49 11.82
C LEU A 60 6.65 8.74 11.50
N GLU A 61 6.18 9.93 11.87
CA GLU A 61 6.97 11.17 11.75
C GLU A 61 8.27 11.08 12.54
N ARG A 62 8.22 10.65 13.81
CA ARG A 62 9.41 10.43 14.65
C ARG A 62 10.32 9.33 14.14
N ALA A 63 9.79 8.36 13.40
CA ALA A 63 10.57 7.32 12.74
C ALA A 63 11.23 7.80 11.43
N GLY A 64 11.03 9.07 11.05
CA GLY A 64 11.68 9.70 9.91
C GLY A 64 10.84 9.69 8.61
N ALA A 65 9.51 9.52 8.71
CA ALA A 65 8.64 9.70 7.55
C ALA A 65 8.73 11.15 7.02
N ALA A 66 8.98 11.30 5.73
CA ALA A 66 9.00 12.58 5.03
C ALA A 66 7.63 12.96 4.43
N GLY A 67 6.68 12.04 4.49
CA GLY A 67 5.30 12.20 4.09
C GLY A 67 4.51 10.94 4.44
N VAL A 68 3.20 11.04 4.54
CA VAL A 68 2.33 9.93 4.93
C VAL A 68 1.09 9.87 4.04
N TRP A 69 0.65 8.66 3.74
CA TRP A 69 -0.63 8.42 3.07
C TRP A 69 -1.60 7.84 4.08
N LEU A 70 -2.69 8.55 4.32
CA LEU A 70 -3.73 8.12 5.25
C LEU A 70 -4.44 6.85 4.74
N SER A 71 -5.01 6.11 5.68
CA SER A 71 -5.79 4.92 5.33
C SER A 71 -7.00 5.26 4.48
N PRO A 72 -7.29 4.51 3.41
CA PRO A 72 -8.51 4.69 2.63
C PRO A 72 -9.79 4.28 3.38
N GLU A 73 -9.65 3.75 4.59
CA GLU A 73 -10.78 3.36 5.47
C GLU A 73 -11.30 4.54 6.31
N LEU A 74 -10.60 5.67 6.33
CA LEU A 74 -11.01 6.86 7.06
C LEU A 74 -12.19 7.55 6.36
N THR A 75 -13.14 7.99 7.15
CA THR A 75 -14.21 8.89 6.71
C THR A 75 -13.66 10.31 6.45
N LEU A 76 -14.38 11.11 5.69
CA LEU A 76 -13.99 12.51 5.43
C LEU A 76 -13.81 13.30 6.74
N ALA A 77 -14.71 13.13 7.72
CA ALA A 77 -14.63 13.81 9.00
C ALA A 77 -13.37 13.39 9.80
N GLU A 78 -12.98 12.11 9.72
CA GLU A 78 -11.73 11.65 10.36
C GLU A 78 -10.50 12.21 9.66
N ILE A 79 -10.50 12.31 8.34
CA ILE A 79 -9.43 12.93 7.57
C ILE A 79 -9.30 14.40 7.95
N GLN A 80 -10.40 15.15 7.97
CA GLN A 80 -10.44 16.57 8.38
C GLN A 80 -9.95 16.78 9.81
N SER A 81 -10.16 15.82 10.69
CA SER A 81 -9.65 15.87 12.08
C SER A 81 -8.18 15.49 12.19
N LEU A 82 -7.68 14.62 11.30
CA LEU A 82 -6.34 14.05 11.42
C LEU A 82 -5.30 14.81 10.59
N ALA A 83 -5.62 15.20 9.36
CA ALA A 83 -4.68 15.82 8.44
C ALA A 83 -4.02 17.10 9.02
N PRO A 84 -4.75 18.02 9.70
CA PRO A 84 -4.13 19.23 10.30
C PRO A 84 -3.16 18.94 11.44
N ARG A 85 -3.08 17.71 11.92
CA ARG A 85 -2.17 17.29 13.00
C ARG A 85 -0.83 16.78 12.49
N ALA A 86 -0.70 16.63 11.19
CA ALA A 86 0.54 16.18 10.56
C ALA A 86 1.56 17.33 10.50
N ASN A 87 2.83 17.01 10.78
CA ASN A 87 3.96 17.92 10.56
C ASN A 87 4.68 17.64 9.24
N VAL A 88 4.19 16.66 8.48
CA VAL A 88 4.71 16.26 7.16
C VAL A 88 3.56 16.27 6.15
N PRO A 89 3.84 16.35 4.84
CA PRO A 89 2.82 16.25 3.82
C PRO A 89 1.94 15.01 3.96
N VAL A 90 0.65 15.21 3.82
CA VAL A 90 -0.37 14.16 3.89
C VAL A 90 -0.93 13.87 2.51
N GLY A 91 -1.05 12.60 2.18
CA GLY A 91 -1.68 12.15 0.95
C GLY A 91 -2.89 11.27 1.21
N ILE A 92 -3.82 11.24 0.25
CA ILE A 92 -4.99 10.37 0.26
C ILE A 92 -5.26 9.84 -1.14
N ILE A 93 -5.75 8.62 -1.24
CA ILE A 93 -6.19 8.06 -2.52
C ILE A 93 -7.61 8.54 -2.79
N VAL A 94 -7.80 9.31 -3.83
CA VAL A 94 -9.11 9.89 -4.20
C VAL A 94 -9.85 9.08 -5.26
N SER A 95 -9.15 8.25 -6.05
CA SER A 95 -9.77 7.46 -7.11
C SER A 95 -9.01 6.17 -7.36
N GLY A 96 -9.73 5.11 -7.67
CA GLY A 96 -9.18 3.80 -8.03
C GLY A 96 -9.79 2.66 -7.23
N ARG A 97 -9.22 1.47 -7.35
CA ARG A 97 -9.63 0.32 -6.52
C ARG A 97 -8.68 0.17 -5.33
N PRO A 98 -9.15 0.39 -4.11
CA PRO A 98 -8.35 0.15 -2.92
C PRO A 98 -7.91 -1.31 -2.87
N ARG A 99 -6.65 -1.53 -2.48
CA ARG A 99 -6.18 -2.87 -2.17
C ARG A 99 -6.61 -3.20 -0.74
N VAL A 100 -7.43 -4.24 -0.61
CA VAL A 100 -7.99 -4.65 0.68
C VAL A 100 -7.15 -5.73 1.37
N MET A 101 -6.32 -6.46 0.58
CA MET A 101 -5.46 -7.49 1.14
C MET A 101 -4.26 -7.77 0.24
N THR A 102 -3.10 -8.02 0.86
CA THR A 102 -1.98 -8.71 0.22
C THR A 102 -1.78 -10.05 0.91
N SER A 103 -1.79 -11.12 0.13
CA SER A 103 -1.56 -12.48 0.60
C SER A 103 -0.26 -13.02 0.03
N GLU A 104 0.56 -13.63 0.90
CA GLU A 104 1.75 -14.37 0.48
C GLU A 104 1.41 -15.67 -0.27
N HIS A 105 0.13 -16.08 -0.24
CA HIS A 105 -0.34 -17.24 -0.98
C HIS A 105 -0.80 -16.86 -2.38
N CYS A 106 -0.36 -17.65 -3.36
CA CYS A 106 -0.90 -17.57 -4.71
C CYS A 106 -2.31 -18.19 -4.74
N VAL A 107 -3.33 -17.37 -5.03
CA VAL A 107 -4.72 -17.85 -5.13
C VAL A 107 -4.90 -18.91 -6.21
N LEU A 108 -4.05 -18.93 -7.24
CA LEU A 108 -4.07 -19.97 -8.28
C LEU A 108 -3.66 -21.34 -7.71
N LYS A 109 -2.75 -21.36 -6.72
CA LYS A 109 -2.37 -22.59 -6.02
C LYS A 109 -3.53 -23.10 -5.17
N ALA A 110 -4.19 -22.23 -4.43
CA ALA A 110 -5.35 -22.57 -3.62
C ALA A 110 -6.52 -23.12 -4.50
N ALA A 111 -6.67 -22.62 -5.73
CA ALA A 111 -7.68 -23.07 -6.69
C ALA A 111 -7.24 -24.29 -7.52
N ASN A 112 -6.17 -25.00 -7.16
CA ASN A 112 -5.60 -26.13 -7.91
C ASN A 112 -5.27 -25.82 -9.38
N ARG A 113 -4.99 -24.57 -9.71
CA ARG A 113 -4.65 -24.10 -11.07
C ARG A 113 -3.17 -23.74 -11.22
N CYS A 114 -2.35 -24.14 -10.26
CA CYS A 114 -0.93 -23.86 -10.25
C CYS A 114 -0.18 -24.85 -11.14
N ILE A 115 0.65 -24.33 -12.05
CA ILE A 115 1.54 -25.10 -12.91
C ILE A 115 2.93 -25.29 -12.30
N HIS A 116 3.15 -24.82 -11.06
CA HIS A 116 4.43 -24.85 -10.33
C HIS A 116 5.61 -24.15 -11.03
N ASP A 117 5.34 -23.35 -12.06
CA ASP A 117 6.31 -22.53 -12.77
C ASP A 117 5.78 -21.09 -12.88
N CYS A 118 6.15 -20.25 -11.91
CA CYS A 118 5.68 -18.86 -11.87
C CYS A 118 6.17 -18.03 -13.05
N ALA A 119 7.33 -18.32 -13.61
CA ALA A 119 7.88 -17.58 -14.75
C ALA A 119 7.04 -17.79 -16.02
N ARG A 120 6.49 -18.99 -16.20
CA ARG A 120 5.70 -19.40 -17.38
C ARG A 120 4.19 -19.33 -17.16
N CYS A 121 3.73 -18.98 -15.96
CA CYS A 121 2.32 -18.96 -15.61
C CYS A 121 1.55 -17.84 -16.34
N ALA A 122 0.78 -18.20 -17.36
CA ALA A 122 -0.04 -17.25 -18.11
C ALA A 122 -1.17 -16.64 -17.27
N LEU A 123 -1.73 -17.38 -16.30
CA LEU A 123 -2.82 -16.93 -15.44
C LEU A 123 -2.38 -15.79 -14.51
N ARG A 124 -1.12 -15.77 -14.08
CA ARG A 124 -0.55 -14.70 -13.25
C ARG A 124 -0.59 -13.33 -13.93
N ARG A 125 -0.52 -13.30 -15.25
CA ARG A 125 -0.58 -12.06 -16.05
C ARG A 125 -1.99 -11.54 -16.26
N ARG A 126 -3.00 -12.30 -15.84
CA ARG A 126 -4.41 -11.96 -16.00
C ARG A 126 -4.99 -11.49 -14.67
N MET A 127 -5.91 -10.55 -14.75
CA MET A 127 -6.79 -10.24 -13.64
C MET A 127 -7.77 -11.41 -13.49
N ILE A 128 -7.83 -11.96 -12.29
CA ILE A 128 -8.84 -12.96 -11.89
C ILE A 128 -9.71 -12.35 -10.80
N SER A 129 -10.80 -13.00 -10.44
CA SER A 129 -11.66 -12.51 -9.38
C SER A 129 -11.96 -13.62 -8.38
N LEU A 130 -11.98 -13.26 -7.11
CA LEU A 130 -12.58 -14.05 -6.05
C LEU A 130 -14.03 -13.62 -5.90
N ARG A 131 -14.91 -14.56 -5.65
CA ARG A 131 -16.30 -14.29 -5.30
C ARG A 131 -16.47 -14.45 -3.80
N ASP A 132 -16.95 -13.41 -3.13
CA ASP A 132 -17.27 -13.48 -1.71
C ASP A 132 -18.63 -14.16 -1.46
N ARG A 133 -19.04 -14.24 -0.19
CA ARG A 133 -20.30 -14.88 0.21
C ARG A 133 -21.54 -14.12 -0.30
N ASP A 134 -21.39 -12.82 -0.49
CA ASP A 134 -22.46 -11.94 -0.97
C ASP A 134 -22.50 -11.87 -2.51
N GLY A 135 -21.64 -12.63 -3.18
CA GLY A 135 -21.57 -12.69 -4.63
C GLY A 135 -20.75 -11.57 -5.28
N ARG A 136 -20.12 -10.67 -4.48
CA ARG A 136 -19.26 -9.59 -5.01
C ARG A 136 -18.00 -10.18 -5.59
N LEU A 137 -17.52 -9.57 -6.67
CA LEU A 137 -16.30 -9.99 -7.36
C LEU A 137 -15.13 -9.09 -6.96
N LEU A 138 -14.21 -9.64 -6.20
CA LEU A 138 -12.97 -8.98 -5.77
C LEU A 138 -11.87 -9.26 -6.79
N PRO A 139 -11.41 -8.26 -7.54
CA PRO A 139 -10.31 -8.46 -8.49
C PRO A 139 -9.04 -8.88 -7.77
N VAL A 140 -8.30 -9.81 -8.37
CA VAL A 140 -7.02 -10.30 -7.82
C VAL A 140 -5.94 -10.25 -8.86
N ARG A 141 -4.78 -9.75 -8.48
CA ARG A 141 -3.57 -9.79 -9.29
C ARG A 141 -2.46 -10.52 -8.52
N THR A 142 -1.88 -11.53 -9.14
CA THR A 142 -0.73 -12.24 -8.57
C THR A 142 0.56 -11.73 -9.21
N ASP A 143 1.57 -11.45 -8.41
CA ASP A 143 2.86 -10.96 -8.88
C ASP A 143 3.86 -12.09 -9.24
N LEU A 144 5.09 -11.69 -9.57
CA LEU A 144 6.17 -12.62 -9.95
C LEU A 144 6.62 -13.52 -8.80
N ASN A 145 6.40 -13.09 -7.56
CA ASN A 145 6.80 -13.81 -6.35
C ASN A 145 5.67 -14.71 -5.82
N GLY A 146 4.52 -14.75 -6.52
CA GLY A 146 3.37 -15.53 -6.10
C GLY A 146 2.48 -14.85 -5.05
N ARG A 147 2.73 -13.58 -4.72
CA ARG A 147 1.85 -12.79 -3.85
C ARG A 147 0.59 -12.43 -4.60
N SER A 148 -0.53 -12.52 -3.94
CA SER A 148 -1.83 -12.13 -4.49
C SER A 148 -2.30 -10.84 -3.85
N ARG A 149 -2.55 -9.82 -4.66
CA ARG A 149 -3.16 -8.55 -4.23
C ARG A 149 -4.63 -8.59 -4.57
N ILE A 150 -5.45 -8.43 -3.56
CA ILE A 150 -6.90 -8.45 -3.65
C ILE A 150 -7.38 -7.01 -3.54
N TYR A 151 -8.23 -6.62 -4.47
CA TYR A 151 -8.78 -5.27 -4.56
C TYR A 151 -10.26 -5.26 -4.25
N ASP A 152 -10.77 -4.13 -3.79
CA ASP A 152 -12.18 -3.96 -3.51
C ASP A 152 -13.04 -4.24 -4.75
N ALA A 153 -14.22 -4.79 -4.54
CA ALA A 153 -15.22 -4.99 -5.59
C ALA A 153 -15.73 -3.65 -6.15
N VAL A 154 -15.78 -2.62 -5.30
CA VAL A 154 -16.26 -1.29 -5.65
C VAL A 154 -15.07 -0.33 -5.78
N PRO A 155 -14.94 0.43 -6.88
CA PRO A 155 -13.95 1.49 -6.98
C PRO A 155 -14.25 2.61 -5.96
N LEU A 156 -13.21 3.15 -5.36
CA LEU A 156 -13.27 4.39 -4.62
C LEU A 156 -13.35 5.56 -5.62
N ASP A 157 -14.24 6.50 -5.36
CA ASP A 157 -14.29 7.78 -6.06
C ASP A 157 -14.63 8.90 -5.06
N LEU A 158 -13.61 9.64 -4.65
CA LEU A 158 -13.70 10.83 -3.82
C LEU A 158 -13.46 12.11 -4.65
N THR A 159 -13.50 12.01 -5.98
CA THR A 159 -13.31 13.17 -6.86
C THR A 159 -14.25 14.33 -6.53
N PRO A 160 -15.54 14.10 -6.19
CA PRO A 160 -16.44 15.19 -5.79
C PRO A 160 -16.02 15.90 -4.49
N GLN A 161 -15.27 15.23 -3.59
CA GLN A 161 -14.86 15.74 -2.29
C GLN A 161 -13.44 16.34 -2.31
N VAL A 162 -12.78 16.39 -3.46
CA VAL A 162 -11.38 16.88 -3.55
C VAL A 162 -11.23 18.31 -3.00
N GLY A 163 -12.21 19.21 -3.25
CA GLY A 163 -12.20 20.56 -2.68
C GLY A 163 -12.12 20.53 -1.13
N GLU A 164 -13.03 19.77 -0.50
CA GLU A 164 -13.07 19.63 0.96
C GLU A 164 -11.80 18.97 1.52
N LEU A 165 -11.20 18.02 0.79
CA LEU A 165 -9.97 17.35 1.16
C LEU A 165 -8.77 18.30 1.12
N ILE A 166 -8.70 19.20 0.13
CA ILE A 166 -7.64 20.22 0.03
C ILE A 166 -7.76 21.25 1.16
N GLU A 167 -9.00 21.64 1.51
CA GLU A 167 -9.24 22.58 2.63
C GLU A 167 -8.90 21.98 4.00
N ALA A 168 -8.92 20.67 4.09
CA ALA A 168 -8.58 19.96 5.35
C ALA A 168 -7.06 19.92 5.64
N GLY A 169 -6.20 20.26 4.69
CA GLY A 169 -4.73 20.26 4.82
C GLY A 169 -4.10 19.30 3.85
#